data_feb360f2a42e98e563e1773eb7ef8b6c
#
_entry.id   feb360f2a42e98e563e1773eb7ef8b6c
#
_cell.length_a   1.000
_cell.length_b   1.000
_cell.length_c   1.000
_cell.angle_alpha   90.00
_cell.angle_beta   90.00
_cell.angle_gamma   90.00
#
_symmetry.space_group_name_H-M   'P 1'
#
loop_
_entity.id
_entity.type
_entity.pdbx_description
1 polymer ?
#
loop_
_entity_poly.entity_id
_entity_poly.type
_entity_poly.pdbx_seq_one_letter_code
_entity_poly.pdbx_strand_id
1 'polypeptide(L)'
;PQQIDGQSFMAQMKGQTGEKERALFFHYPNNWGERIQTIGAPQSAVVKGDWKLIHYYETGSSCLYNLNDDISEQYDLSACYPDKVKELAKVLSDYLRAQHATMPILKTTGKFVPYPDGEDVERVLPKDDETLVYDNPGDALHLKKGDMHPKMKGWSFYTAHEFNDKDTKKGLPLGFVEHRGLHMSRTAKVDNRKCSKVEDGVLRIWSVEEKDSIDNRFGKKVKYSHGCYRTSLPGNKEFWCNFTENMRIEIRFKRTPYVGFNDALWFMGNNNRPWPKNGEIDLLENPKKTLNDCAHFTLHSENHYAGVIGGGGSVTSSINLANMSQWNIYWLEWYPDRIVGGVNGQVYFEHHKGADGNTDWPWSDPQGFFLIFSTGISTNPNAWPGAIIPSEWKKDAMPAMYIDWIRVYTNRDYKGENPPAPKYY
;
A
#
# COMPACT_ATOMS: atom_id res chain seq x y z
N PRO A 1 -20.84 -0.58 -15.45
CA PRO A 1 -21.41 0.60 -14.80
C PRO A 1 -20.76 0.76 -13.44
N GLN A 2 -20.22 1.95 -13.17
CA GLN A 2 -19.67 2.27 -11.87
C GLN A 2 -20.81 2.19 -10.85
N GLN A 3 -20.61 1.44 -9.77
CA GLN A 3 -21.56 1.41 -8.66
C GLN A 3 -21.47 2.77 -7.95
N ILE A 4 -22.54 3.55 -7.98
CA ILE A 4 -22.61 4.85 -7.32
C ILE A 4 -23.62 4.79 -6.20
N ASP A 5 -23.28 5.35 -5.04
CA ASP A 5 -24.19 5.44 -3.88
C ASP A 5 -25.21 6.57 -4.02
N GLY A 6 -25.00 7.47 -4.98
CA GLY A 6 -25.88 8.59 -5.25
C GLY A 6 -27.19 8.18 -5.90
N GLN A 7 -28.27 8.85 -5.53
CA GLN A 7 -29.56 8.77 -6.21
C GLN A 7 -29.93 10.12 -6.83
N SER A 8 -30.68 10.08 -7.95
CA SER A 8 -31.18 11.30 -8.57
C SER A 8 -32.18 11.99 -7.66
N PHE A 9 -31.99 13.27 -7.37
CA PHE A 9 -32.91 14.11 -6.63
C PHE A 9 -33.86 14.91 -7.54
N MET A 10 -33.92 14.57 -8.82
CA MET A 10 -34.79 15.23 -9.79
C MET A 10 -36.29 15.16 -9.43
N ALA A 11 -36.70 14.07 -8.76
CA ALA A 11 -38.07 13.91 -8.29
C ALA A 11 -38.42 14.95 -7.20
N GLN A 12 -37.50 15.15 -6.25
CA GLN A 12 -37.64 16.14 -5.19
C GLN A 12 -37.65 17.57 -5.75
N MET A 13 -36.82 17.87 -6.74
CA MET A 13 -36.83 19.17 -7.43
C MET A 13 -38.17 19.46 -8.13
N LYS A 14 -38.91 18.42 -8.50
CA LYS A 14 -40.27 18.52 -9.08
C LYS A 14 -41.37 18.49 -8.03
N GLY A 15 -41.05 18.64 -6.74
CA GLY A 15 -42.03 18.66 -5.65
C GLY A 15 -42.57 17.29 -5.24
N GLN A 16 -41.96 16.20 -5.69
CA GLN A 16 -42.31 14.85 -5.24
C GLN A 16 -41.65 14.55 -3.90
N THR A 17 -42.31 13.80 -3.02
CA THR A 17 -41.75 13.37 -1.75
C THR A 17 -40.57 12.39 -1.99
N GLY A 18 -39.41 12.68 -1.39
CA GLY A 18 -38.25 11.75 -1.43
C GLY A 18 -38.46 10.50 -0.58
N GLU A 19 -37.65 9.47 -0.81
CA GLU A 19 -37.61 8.30 0.07
C GLU A 19 -37.05 8.71 1.44
N LYS A 20 -37.90 8.84 2.45
CA LYS A 20 -37.51 9.09 3.84
C LYS A 20 -36.74 7.90 4.46
N GLU A 21 -36.92 6.70 3.92
CA GLU A 21 -36.39 5.44 4.47
C GLU A 21 -34.99 5.07 3.97
N ARG A 22 -34.39 5.88 3.10
CA ARG A 22 -33.03 5.63 2.62
C ARG A 22 -32.02 5.74 3.76
N ALA A 23 -31.18 4.70 3.94
CA ALA A 23 -30.07 4.77 4.85
C ALA A 23 -28.86 5.48 4.23
N LEU A 24 -28.24 6.38 4.98
CA LEU A 24 -26.97 7.02 4.65
C LEU A 24 -25.91 6.51 5.61
N PHE A 25 -24.75 6.11 5.08
CA PHE A 25 -23.68 5.49 5.86
C PHE A 25 -22.44 6.36 5.85
N PHE A 26 -21.77 6.42 6.99
CA PHE A 26 -20.51 7.14 7.19
C PHE A 26 -19.55 6.20 7.92
N HIS A 27 -18.37 6.00 7.37
CA HIS A 27 -17.37 5.10 7.94
C HIS A 27 -16.04 5.81 8.07
N TYR A 28 -15.55 5.93 9.30
CA TYR A 28 -14.29 6.58 9.63
C TYR A 28 -13.45 5.65 10.53
N PRO A 29 -12.73 4.66 9.96
CA PRO A 29 -12.03 3.62 10.71
C PRO A 29 -10.68 4.07 11.27
N ASN A 30 -10.18 5.24 10.91
CA ASN A 30 -8.82 5.66 11.20
C ASN A 30 -8.76 6.77 12.26
N ASN A 31 -7.72 6.73 13.11
CA ASN A 31 -7.38 7.84 14.01
C ASN A 31 -6.34 8.73 13.33
N TRP A 32 -6.69 9.95 12.93
CA TRP A 32 -5.79 10.90 12.30
C TRP A 32 -5.00 11.67 13.34
N GLY A 33 -3.89 11.09 13.81
CA GLY A 33 -2.77 11.75 14.45
C GLY A 33 -3.05 12.61 15.71
N GLU A 34 -2.05 12.74 16.56
CA GLU A 34 -2.07 13.46 17.86
C GLU A 34 -2.42 14.96 17.80
N ARG A 35 -2.59 15.56 16.62
CA ARG A 35 -2.85 17.00 16.46
C ARG A 35 -4.31 17.40 16.41
N ILE A 36 -5.23 16.45 16.32
CA ILE A 36 -6.66 16.75 16.28
C ILE A 36 -7.35 16.01 17.42
N GLN A 37 -7.16 16.52 18.63
CA GLN A 37 -7.85 16.03 19.84
C GLN A 37 -9.38 16.22 19.82
N THR A 38 -9.94 16.76 18.74
CA THR A 38 -11.36 17.15 18.66
C THR A 38 -12.11 16.55 17.48
N ILE A 39 -11.48 15.83 16.58
CA ILE A 39 -12.19 15.17 15.47
C ILE A 39 -11.91 13.68 15.50
N GLY A 40 -12.74 12.99 16.27
CA GLY A 40 -13.22 11.66 16.01
C GLY A 40 -12.25 10.51 16.25
N ALA A 41 -12.42 9.84 17.39
CA ALA A 41 -12.09 8.43 17.53
C ALA A 41 -12.67 7.65 16.33
N PRO A 42 -12.08 6.49 15.95
CA PRO A 42 -12.63 5.64 14.90
C PRO A 42 -14.10 5.33 15.15
N GLN A 43 -14.93 5.64 14.17
CA GLN A 43 -16.38 5.54 14.33
C GLN A 43 -17.10 5.26 13.01
N SER A 44 -18.30 4.77 13.08
CA SER A 44 -19.22 4.68 11.95
C SER A 44 -20.59 5.16 12.33
N ALA A 45 -21.34 5.67 11.36
CA ALA A 45 -22.68 6.13 11.60
C ALA A 45 -23.62 5.68 10.47
N VAL A 46 -24.90 5.54 10.83
CA VAL A 46 -26.00 5.38 9.89
C VAL A 46 -27.10 6.37 10.23
N VAL A 47 -27.65 7.02 9.19
CA VAL A 47 -28.85 7.83 9.27
C VAL A 47 -29.92 7.12 8.46
N LYS A 48 -31.07 6.80 9.10
CA LYS A 48 -32.21 6.16 8.45
C LYS A 48 -33.51 6.76 9.00
N GLY A 49 -34.31 7.36 8.13
CA GLY A 49 -35.46 8.16 8.55
C GLY A 49 -35.01 9.32 9.43
N ASP A 50 -35.65 9.47 10.57
CA ASP A 50 -35.35 10.52 11.56
C ASP A 50 -34.27 10.08 12.58
N TRP A 51 -33.74 8.88 12.46
CA TRP A 51 -32.82 8.32 13.42
C TRP A 51 -31.37 8.29 12.91
N LYS A 52 -30.45 8.63 13.81
CA LYS A 52 -29.00 8.49 13.60
C LYS A 52 -28.38 7.63 14.70
N LEU A 53 -27.62 6.62 14.31
CA LEU A 53 -26.76 5.83 15.20
C LEU A 53 -25.31 6.17 14.89
N ILE A 54 -24.50 6.43 15.93
CA ILE A 54 -23.04 6.54 15.85
C ILE A 54 -22.44 5.43 16.71
N HIS A 55 -21.58 4.61 16.13
CA HIS A 55 -20.83 3.57 16.83
C HIS A 55 -19.37 3.96 16.97
N TYR A 56 -18.82 3.96 18.19
CA TYR A 56 -17.45 4.29 18.53
C TYR A 56 -16.65 3.01 18.75
N TYR A 57 -15.68 2.74 17.89
CA TYR A 57 -14.90 1.52 17.91
C TYR A 57 -13.92 1.42 19.10
N GLU A 58 -13.49 2.55 19.67
CA GLU A 58 -12.58 2.57 20.82
C GLU A 58 -13.26 2.04 22.08
N THR A 59 -14.51 2.36 22.27
CA THR A 59 -15.30 1.98 23.45
C THR A 59 -16.25 0.82 23.20
N GLY A 60 -16.53 0.49 21.93
CA GLY A 60 -17.55 -0.47 21.54
C GLY A 60 -19.00 0.00 21.85
N SER A 61 -19.18 1.29 22.13
CA SER A 61 -20.48 1.88 22.48
C SER A 61 -21.13 2.55 21.29
N SER A 62 -22.45 2.70 21.35
CA SER A 62 -23.23 3.43 20.35
C SER A 62 -24.08 4.52 21.00
N CYS A 63 -24.18 5.68 20.33
CA CYS A 63 -25.13 6.74 20.66
C CYS A 63 -26.24 6.79 19.63
N LEU A 64 -27.46 7.08 20.07
CA LEU A 64 -28.67 7.14 19.24
C LEU A 64 -29.32 8.51 19.35
N TYR A 65 -29.65 9.13 18.21
CA TYR A 65 -30.29 10.45 18.16
C TYR A 65 -31.52 10.43 17.27
N ASN A 66 -32.54 11.20 17.64
CA ASN A 66 -33.68 11.51 16.78
C ASN A 66 -33.47 12.90 16.17
N LEU A 67 -33.09 12.96 14.91
CA LEU A 67 -32.70 14.20 14.22
C LEU A 67 -33.91 15.12 13.95
N ASN A 68 -35.16 14.61 14.04
CA ASN A 68 -36.33 15.45 13.93
C ASN A 68 -36.50 16.35 15.18
N ASP A 69 -36.18 15.82 16.35
CA ASP A 69 -36.38 16.51 17.63
C ASP A 69 -35.05 17.11 18.16
N ASP A 70 -33.93 16.56 17.75
CA ASP A 70 -32.55 16.95 18.22
C ASP A 70 -31.58 16.94 17.05
N ILE A 71 -31.67 17.92 16.17
CA ILE A 71 -30.72 18.06 15.03
C ILE A 71 -29.27 18.34 15.47
N SER A 72 -29.09 18.78 16.72
CA SER A 72 -27.79 19.12 17.31
C SER A 72 -27.12 17.94 17.99
N GLU A 73 -27.77 16.76 18.03
CA GLU A 73 -27.22 15.53 18.60
C GLU A 73 -26.77 15.68 20.08
N GLN A 74 -27.56 16.38 20.90
CA GLN A 74 -27.21 16.69 22.29
C GLN A 74 -27.69 15.62 23.28
N TYR A 75 -28.75 14.88 22.93
CA TYR A 75 -29.39 13.93 23.82
C TYR A 75 -29.28 12.51 23.30
N ASP A 76 -28.38 11.73 23.88
CA ASP A 76 -28.22 10.31 23.56
C ASP A 76 -29.44 9.51 24.06
N LEU A 77 -30.17 8.91 23.14
CA LEU A 77 -31.35 8.10 23.39
C LEU A 77 -31.07 6.59 23.42
N SER A 78 -29.82 6.17 23.36
CA SER A 78 -29.44 4.75 23.24
C SER A 78 -29.96 3.90 24.38
N ALA A 79 -29.92 4.41 25.60
CA ALA A 79 -30.46 3.73 26.77
C ALA A 79 -32.00 3.63 26.77
N CYS A 80 -32.69 4.60 26.13
CA CYS A 80 -34.15 4.65 26.09
C CYS A 80 -34.72 3.76 24.97
N TYR A 81 -33.97 3.54 23.89
CA TYR A 81 -34.44 2.81 22.70
C TYR A 81 -33.45 1.70 22.27
N PRO A 82 -33.20 0.70 23.15
CA PRO A 82 -32.19 -0.33 22.88
C PRO A 82 -32.51 -1.20 21.64
N ASP A 83 -33.80 -1.39 21.33
CA ASP A 83 -34.19 -2.15 20.14
C ASP A 83 -33.91 -1.37 18.85
N LYS A 84 -34.05 -0.03 18.87
CA LYS A 84 -33.67 0.83 17.75
C LYS A 84 -32.17 0.86 17.55
N VAL A 85 -31.38 0.84 18.63
CA VAL A 85 -29.92 0.69 18.57
C VAL A 85 -29.54 -0.61 17.87
N LYS A 86 -30.13 -1.75 18.27
CA LYS A 86 -29.88 -3.05 17.63
C LYS A 86 -30.25 -3.07 16.14
N GLU A 87 -31.45 -2.50 15.81
CA GLU A 87 -31.89 -2.40 14.42
C GLU A 87 -30.88 -1.65 13.56
N LEU A 88 -30.48 -0.45 13.98
CA LEU A 88 -29.58 0.40 13.20
C LEU A 88 -28.13 -0.11 13.21
N ALA A 89 -27.68 -0.69 14.31
CA ALA A 89 -26.39 -1.35 14.38
C ALA A 89 -26.29 -2.51 13.36
N LYS A 90 -27.36 -3.30 13.25
CA LYS A 90 -27.42 -4.36 12.23
C LYS A 90 -27.41 -3.79 10.81
N VAL A 91 -28.20 -2.76 10.52
CA VAL A 91 -28.23 -2.10 9.20
C VAL A 91 -26.85 -1.58 8.83
N LEU A 92 -26.16 -0.93 9.78
CA LEU A 92 -24.80 -0.43 9.58
C LEU A 92 -23.82 -1.55 9.34
N SER A 93 -23.86 -2.62 10.15
CA SER A 93 -22.98 -3.77 10.03
C SER A 93 -23.17 -4.52 8.73
N ASP A 94 -24.39 -4.75 8.29
CA ASP A 94 -24.71 -5.39 7.01
C ASP A 94 -24.13 -4.59 5.84
N TYR A 95 -24.22 -3.26 5.88
CA TYR A 95 -23.59 -2.40 4.87
C TYR A 95 -22.07 -2.52 4.91
N LEU A 96 -21.44 -2.42 6.08
CA LEU A 96 -19.98 -2.52 6.21
C LEU A 96 -19.45 -3.87 5.72
N ARG A 97 -20.18 -4.96 5.96
CA ARG A 97 -19.85 -6.30 5.43
C ARG A 97 -19.98 -6.34 3.91
N ALA A 98 -21.10 -5.83 3.38
CA ALA A 98 -21.37 -5.85 1.94
C ALA A 98 -20.35 -5.02 1.14
N GLN A 99 -19.82 -3.95 1.73
CA GLN A 99 -18.79 -3.10 1.12
C GLN A 99 -17.35 -3.57 1.44
N HIS A 100 -17.17 -4.68 2.15
CA HIS A 100 -15.86 -5.13 2.64
C HIS A 100 -15.08 -4.00 3.34
N ALA A 101 -15.77 -3.21 4.13
CA ALA A 101 -15.23 -2.01 4.74
C ALA A 101 -14.02 -2.35 5.65
N THR A 102 -12.98 -1.52 5.57
CA THR A 102 -11.78 -1.67 6.41
C THR A 102 -12.12 -1.40 7.87
N MET A 103 -12.11 -2.43 8.71
CA MET A 103 -12.40 -2.29 10.14
C MET A 103 -11.15 -1.90 10.94
N PRO A 104 -11.29 -1.10 12.02
CA PRO A 104 -10.17 -0.76 12.90
C PRO A 104 -9.59 -2.00 13.58
N ILE A 105 -8.32 -1.90 13.96
CA ILE A 105 -7.61 -2.96 14.71
C ILE A 105 -7.24 -2.43 16.09
N LEU A 106 -7.54 -3.21 17.12
CA LEU A 106 -7.10 -2.94 18.49
C LEU A 106 -5.57 -3.08 18.57
N LYS A 107 -4.88 -1.98 18.88
CA LYS A 107 -3.41 -1.95 19.01
C LYS A 107 -2.88 -2.95 20.05
N THR A 108 -3.65 -3.20 21.10
CA THR A 108 -3.27 -4.07 22.22
C THR A 108 -3.31 -5.55 21.88
N THR A 109 -4.18 -5.96 20.95
CA THR A 109 -4.41 -7.37 20.65
C THR A 109 -4.11 -7.76 19.21
N GLY A 110 -3.98 -6.77 18.30
CA GLY A 110 -3.87 -7.00 16.86
C GLY A 110 -5.14 -7.58 16.22
N LYS A 111 -6.25 -7.62 16.96
CA LYS A 111 -7.53 -8.11 16.45
C LYS A 111 -8.38 -6.97 15.92
N PHE A 112 -9.18 -7.26 14.90
CA PHE A 112 -10.20 -6.32 14.47
C PHE A 112 -11.20 -6.06 15.60
N VAL A 113 -11.69 -4.83 15.70
CA VAL A 113 -12.83 -4.52 16.53
C VAL A 113 -14.08 -5.16 15.93
N PRO A 114 -15.04 -5.63 16.76
CA PRO A 114 -16.30 -6.15 16.24
C PRO A 114 -17.06 -5.14 15.38
N TYR A 115 -17.96 -5.63 14.54
CA TYR A 115 -18.94 -4.79 13.87
C TYR A 115 -19.87 -4.11 14.89
N PRO A 116 -20.58 -3.03 14.51
CA PRO A 116 -21.51 -2.34 15.42
C PRO A 116 -22.59 -3.23 16.04
N ASP A 117 -22.95 -4.35 15.42
CA ASP A 117 -23.89 -5.35 15.96
C ASP A 117 -23.25 -6.32 16.96
N GLY A 118 -21.94 -6.17 17.22
CA GLY A 118 -21.19 -7.00 18.17
C GLY A 118 -20.65 -8.30 17.59
N GLU A 119 -20.91 -8.61 16.33
CA GLU A 119 -20.33 -9.78 15.68
C GLU A 119 -18.86 -9.52 15.34
N ASP A 120 -18.04 -10.51 15.58
CA ASP A 120 -16.64 -10.46 15.19
C ASP A 120 -16.53 -10.22 13.69
N VAL A 121 -15.56 -9.41 13.30
CA VAL A 121 -15.15 -9.36 11.91
C VAL A 121 -14.60 -10.75 11.62
N GLU A 122 -15.46 -11.61 11.07
CA GLU A 122 -14.94 -12.77 10.38
C GLU A 122 -13.94 -12.24 9.36
N ARG A 123 -12.69 -12.40 9.70
CA ARG A 123 -11.67 -12.31 8.72
C ARG A 123 -11.93 -13.47 7.77
N VAL A 124 -12.76 -13.21 6.78
CA VAL A 124 -12.45 -13.79 5.50
C VAL A 124 -11.16 -13.07 5.11
N LEU A 125 -10.03 -13.51 5.72
CA LEU A 125 -8.83 -13.57 4.90
C LEU A 125 -9.37 -14.18 3.62
N PRO A 126 -9.23 -13.55 2.45
CA PRO A 126 -9.38 -14.31 1.24
C PRO A 126 -8.63 -15.60 1.59
N LYS A 127 -9.31 -16.75 1.75
CA LYS A 127 -8.70 -18.07 1.90
C LYS A 127 -7.66 -18.02 0.83
N ASP A 128 -6.36 -18.14 1.22
CA ASP A 128 -5.25 -17.96 0.29
C ASP A 128 -5.82 -17.86 -1.10
N ASP A 129 -6.04 -16.65 -1.57
CA ASP A 129 -7.22 -16.38 -2.39
C ASP A 129 -7.14 -17.27 -3.63
N GLU A 130 -7.94 -18.32 -3.69
CA GLU A 130 -8.02 -19.17 -4.89
C GLU A 130 -8.32 -18.34 -6.13
N THR A 131 -8.70 -17.07 -5.98
CA THR A 131 -8.84 -16.08 -7.04
C THR A 131 -7.53 -15.37 -7.38
N LEU A 132 -6.54 -15.35 -6.50
CA LEU A 132 -5.16 -15.01 -6.80
C LEU A 132 -4.35 -16.30 -7.06
N VAL A 133 -4.84 -17.17 -7.94
CA VAL A 133 -4.13 -18.36 -8.43
C VAL A 133 -2.86 -17.96 -9.23
N TYR A 134 -2.06 -17.12 -8.63
CA TYR A 134 -0.64 -16.97 -8.88
C TYR A 134 0.18 -17.80 -7.89
N ASP A 135 -0.47 -18.67 -7.11
CA ASP A 135 0.08 -19.26 -5.90
C ASP A 135 0.90 -20.51 -6.12
N ASN A 136 0.95 -21.00 -7.35
CA ASN A 136 2.00 -21.93 -7.68
C ASN A 136 3.20 -21.14 -8.21
N PRO A 137 4.36 -21.17 -7.54
CA PRO A 137 5.60 -20.64 -8.08
C PRO A 137 5.90 -21.14 -9.50
N GLY A 138 5.22 -22.22 -9.94
CA GLY A 138 5.33 -22.77 -11.27
C GLY A 138 4.44 -22.14 -12.36
N ASP A 139 3.34 -21.47 -12.03
CA ASP A 139 2.33 -21.13 -13.05
C ASP A 139 2.76 -20.01 -14.00
N ALA A 140 3.54 -19.03 -13.55
CA ALA A 140 4.08 -18.01 -14.45
C ALA A 140 5.28 -18.48 -15.27
N LEU A 141 5.93 -19.57 -14.90
CA LEU A 141 7.03 -20.16 -15.67
C LEU A 141 6.57 -20.68 -17.05
N HIS A 142 5.27 -20.80 -17.26
CA HIS A 142 4.66 -21.25 -18.51
C HIS A 142 4.26 -20.10 -19.44
N LEU A 143 4.18 -18.86 -18.96
CA LEU A 143 3.84 -17.71 -19.81
C LEU A 143 4.99 -17.38 -20.75
N LYS A 144 4.67 -17.23 -22.03
CA LYS A 144 5.57 -16.74 -23.06
C LYS A 144 5.33 -15.27 -23.30
N LYS A 145 6.37 -14.55 -23.72
CA LYS A 145 6.24 -13.16 -24.11
C LYS A 145 5.12 -12.97 -25.12
N GLY A 146 4.15 -12.12 -24.79
CA GLY A 146 2.96 -11.87 -25.60
C GLY A 146 1.71 -12.62 -25.15
N ASP A 147 1.82 -13.63 -24.28
CA ASP A 147 0.64 -14.29 -23.70
C ASP A 147 -0.17 -13.27 -22.88
N MET A 148 -1.49 -13.37 -23.00
CA MET A 148 -2.39 -12.48 -22.24
C MET A 148 -2.28 -12.76 -20.74
N HIS A 149 -2.39 -11.68 -19.96
CA HIS A 149 -2.49 -11.81 -18.51
C HIS A 149 -3.68 -12.70 -18.13
N PRO A 150 -3.53 -13.74 -17.29
CA PRO A 150 -4.56 -14.73 -17.03
C PRO A 150 -5.89 -14.15 -16.53
N LYS A 151 -5.82 -13.04 -15.76
CA LYS A 151 -6.99 -12.43 -15.10
C LYS A 151 -7.31 -11.02 -15.59
N MET A 152 -6.41 -10.35 -16.32
CA MET A 152 -6.57 -8.94 -16.69
C MET A 152 -6.52 -8.74 -18.20
N LYS A 153 -7.62 -8.30 -18.79
CA LYS A 153 -7.67 -7.96 -20.22
C LYS A 153 -6.79 -6.75 -20.53
N GLY A 154 -6.17 -6.77 -21.70
CA GLY A 154 -5.36 -5.65 -22.20
C GLY A 154 -3.90 -5.68 -21.76
N TRP A 155 -3.51 -6.62 -20.92
CA TRP A 155 -2.13 -6.81 -20.48
C TRP A 155 -1.55 -8.09 -21.06
N SER A 156 -0.36 -8.00 -21.68
CA SER A 156 0.38 -9.13 -22.21
C SER A 156 1.69 -9.33 -21.47
N PHE A 157 2.01 -10.58 -21.15
CA PHE A 157 3.24 -10.91 -20.45
C PHE A 157 4.47 -10.44 -21.23
N TYR A 158 5.37 -9.78 -20.55
CA TYR A 158 6.63 -9.26 -21.12
C TYR A 158 7.83 -10.02 -20.60
N THR A 159 8.04 -10.09 -19.29
CA THR A 159 9.15 -10.76 -18.65
C THR A 159 8.86 -11.01 -17.17
N ALA A 160 9.61 -11.91 -16.55
CA ALA A 160 9.59 -12.12 -15.10
C ALA A 160 10.99 -12.38 -14.55
N HIS A 161 11.13 -12.18 -13.25
CA HIS A 161 12.25 -12.62 -12.44
C HIS A 161 11.68 -13.46 -11.29
N GLU A 162 11.85 -14.77 -11.38
CA GLU A 162 11.27 -15.75 -10.46
C GLU A 162 12.27 -16.22 -9.41
N PHE A 163 13.44 -15.60 -9.33
CA PHE A 163 14.55 -15.93 -8.42
C PHE A 163 14.94 -17.42 -8.38
N ASN A 164 14.66 -18.14 -9.45
CA ASN A 164 15.06 -19.55 -9.60
C ASN A 164 16.52 -19.69 -10.12
N ASP A 165 16.98 -20.92 -10.37
CA ASP A 165 18.36 -21.21 -10.76
C ASP A 165 18.84 -20.45 -12.01
N LYS A 166 17.96 -20.23 -12.99
CA LYS A 166 18.29 -19.46 -14.21
C LYS A 166 18.44 -17.96 -13.95
N ASP A 167 17.78 -17.46 -12.90
CA ASP A 167 17.72 -16.04 -12.53
C ASP A 167 18.75 -15.71 -11.44
N THR A 168 19.61 -16.67 -11.03
CA THR A 168 20.55 -16.50 -9.93
C THR A 168 21.94 -16.99 -10.26
N LYS A 169 22.93 -16.42 -9.60
CA LYS A 169 24.33 -16.86 -9.64
C LYS A 169 24.96 -16.76 -8.27
N LYS A 170 25.44 -17.89 -7.76
CA LYS A 170 26.06 -17.97 -6.40
C LYS A 170 25.11 -17.43 -5.30
N GLY A 171 23.81 -17.70 -5.41
CA GLY A 171 22.82 -17.26 -4.43
C GLY A 171 22.49 -15.76 -4.48
N LEU A 172 22.89 -15.04 -5.54
CA LEU A 172 22.55 -13.63 -5.75
C LEU A 172 21.72 -13.49 -7.04
N PRO A 173 20.76 -12.56 -7.10
CA PRO A 173 19.89 -12.38 -8.25
C PRO A 173 20.67 -11.80 -9.44
N LEU A 174 20.49 -12.41 -10.63
CA LEU A 174 20.98 -11.85 -11.89
C LEU A 174 20.15 -10.63 -12.29
N GLY A 175 20.76 -9.69 -13.01
CA GLY A 175 20.06 -8.46 -13.43
C GLY A 175 19.89 -7.41 -12.34
N PHE A 176 20.42 -7.67 -11.14
CA PHE A 176 20.42 -6.74 -10.02
C PHE A 176 21.84 -6.42 -9.57
N VAL A 177 22.02 -5.20 -9.11
CA VAL A 177 23.30 -4.73 -8.53
C VAL A 177 23.04 -4.09 -7.18
N GLU A 178 24.09 -4.02 -6.36
CA GLU A 178 24.02 -3.35 -5.07
C GLU A 178 23.72 -1.86 -5.24
N HIS A 179 22.67 -1.36 -4.57
CA HIS A 179 22.33 0.05 -4.56
C HIS A 179 22.92 0.75 -3.34
N ARG A 180 23.88 1.62 -3.58
CA ARG A 180 24.63 2.35 -2.54
C ARG A 180 24.28 3.82 -2.49
N GLY A 181 23.01 4.18 -2.63
CA GLY A 181 22.53 5.56 -2.52
C GLY A 181 22.85 6.19 -1.16
N LEU A 182 22.97 7.51 -1.10
CA LEU A 182 23.30 8.25 0.13
C LEU A 182 22.26 7.97 1.23
N HIS A 183 20.99 7.93 0.87
CA HIS A 183 19.90 7.72 1.82
C HIS A 183 19.99 6.35 2.49
N MET A 184 20.22 5.30 1.71
CA MET A 184 20.34 3.93 2.21
C MET A 184 21.54 3.71 3.12
N SER A 185 22.59 4.49 2.95
CA SER A 185 23.85 4.32 3.67
C SER A 185 24.01 5.22 4.91
N ARG A 186 22.98 5.97 5.30
CA ARG A 186 23.08 6.92 6.42
C ARG A 186 23.24 6.23 7.78
N THR A 187 22.53 5.14 8.01
CA THR A 187 22.43 4.45 9.31
C THR A 187 23.01 3.05 9.30
N ALA A 188 23.31 2.51 8.11
CA ALA A 188 23.86 1.18 7.93
C ALA A 188 24.83 1.14 6.74
N LYS A 189 25.64 0.08 6.66
CA LYS A 189 26.45 -0.24 5.49
C LYS A 189 25.65 -1.14 4.56
N VAL A 190 25.61 -0.83 3.28
CA VAL A 190 25.04 -1.74 2.28
C VAL A 190 26.07 -2.82 1.97
N ASP A 191 25.70 -4.08 2.16
CA ASP A 191 26.51 -5.26 1.89
C ASP A 191 25.62 -6.45 1.49
N ASN A 192 25.30 -6.55 0.22
CA ASN A 192 24.38 -7.58 -0.29
C ASN A 192 24.94 -9.00 -0.13
N ARG A 193 26.25 -9.19 -0.19
CA ARG A 193 26.86 -10.52 -0.03
C ARG A 193 26.68 -11.08 1.38
N LYS A 194 26.67 -10.18 2.37
CA LYS A 194 26.45 -10.52 3.77
C LYS A 194 24.97 -10.58 4.13
N CYS A 195 24.16 -9.71 3.52
CA CYS A 195 22.82 -9.39 3.98
C CYS A 195 21.73 -9.80 2.98
N SER A 196 22.04 -10.69 2.05
CA SER A 196 21.03 -11.26 1.16
C SER A 196 21.39 -12.62 0.64
N LYS A 197 20.39 -13.38 0.23
CA LYS A 197 20.52 -14.67 -0.43
C LYS A 197 19.24 -15.01 -1.19
N VAL A 198 19.40 -15.71 -2.30
CA VAL A 198 18.31 -16.40 -2.96
C VAL A 198 18.35 -17.86 -2.53
N GLU A 199 17.24 -18.32 -1.94
CA GLU A 199 17.03 -19.70 -1.51
C GLU A 199 15.60 -20.11 -1.88
N ASP A 200 15.44 -21.31 -2.41
CA ASP A 200 14.13 -21.91 -2.75
C ASP A 200 13.23 -20.99 -3.61
N GLY A 201 13.84 -20.29 -4.57
CA GLY A 201 13.13 -19.37 -5.45
C GLY A 201 12.76 -18.01 -4.82
N VAL A 202 13.27 -17.69 -3.64
CA VAL A 202 12.94 -16.45 -2.93
C VAL A 202 14.19 -15.62 -2.66
N LEU A 203 14.19 -14.35 -3.03
CA LEU A 203 15.22 -13.40 -2.59
C LEU A 203 14.89 -12.94 -1.17
N ARG A 204 15.77 -13.26 -0.25
CA ARG A 204 15.74 -12.78 1.12
C ARG A 204 16.75 -11.66 1.30
N ILE A 205 16.34 -10.54 1.89
CA ILE A 205 17.19 -9.40 2.24
C ILE A 205 17.00 -9.11 3.72
N TRP A 206 18.10 -9.03 4.46
CA TRP A 206 18.04 -8.84 5.91
C TRP A 206 19.02 -7.78 6.41
N SER A 207 18.93 -7.50 7.69
CA SER A 207 19.81 -6.60 8.41
C SER A 207 20.50 -7.34 9.55
N VAL A 208 21.75 -6.96 9.82
CA VAL A 208 22.53 -7.52 10.92
C VAL A 208 23.14 -6.40 11.77
N GLU A 209 23.18 -6.63 13.08
CA GLU A 209 23.98 -5.80 13.97
C GLU A 209 25.45 -6.24 13.88
N GLU A 210 26.35 -5.29 13.70
CA GLU A 210 27.79 -5.54 13.65
C GLU A 210 28.36 -5.59 15.07
N LYS A 211 29.30 -6.50 15.30
CA LYS A 211 30.00 -6.63 16.58
C LYS A 211 30.68 -5.33 16.98
N ASP A 212 31.37 -4.71 16.01
CA ASP A 212 32.04 -3.42 16.15
C ASP A 212 31.47 -2.40 15.17
N SER A 213 31.66 -1.11 15.44
CA SER A 213 31.29 -0.08 14.48
C SER A 213 32.14 -0.18 13.22
N ILE A 214 31.49 -0.20 12.07
CA ILE A 214 32.10 -0.29 10.74
C ILE A 214 31.96 1.01 9.98
N ASP A 215 32.83 1.26 9.02
CA ASP A 215 32.72 2.41 8.13
C ASP A 215 31.67 2.15 7.04
N ASN A 216 30.73 3.06 6.88
CA ASN A 216 29.89 3.09 5.70
C ASN A 216 30.64 3.73 4.51
N ARG A 217 29.98 3.76 3.33
CA ARG A 217 30.55 4.38 2.11
C ARG A 217 30.93 5.86 2.28
N PHE A 218 30.37 6.57 3.25
CA PHE A 218 30.52 8.02 3.45
C PHE A 218 31.41 8.36 4.65
N GLY A 219 32.20 7.40 5.13
CA GLY A 219 33.13 7.59 6.24
C GLY A 219 32.45 7.75 7.62
N LYS A 220 31.18 7.38 7.73
CA LYS A 220 30.49 7.35 9.02
C LYS A 220 30.61 5.99 9.67
N LYS A 221 30.85 5.98 10.98
CA LYS A 221 30.75 4.77 11.79
C LYS A 221 29.28 4.38 11.98
N VAL A 222 28.92 3.16 11.60
CA VAL A 222 27.59 2.57 11.73
C VAL A 222 27.66 1.22 12.40
N LYS A 223 26.58 0.81 13.06
CA LYS A 223 26.50 -0.46 13.79
C LYS A 223 25.72 -1.55 13.04
N TYR A 224 25.23 -1.26 11.87
CA TYR A 224 24.37 -2.18 11.13
C TYR A 224 24.86 -2.33 9.68
N SER A 225 24.64 -3.53 9.14
CA SER A 225 24.70 -3.79 7.70
C SER A 225 23.35 -4.28 7.21
N HIS A 226 23.02 -3.96 5.96
CA HIS A 226 21.77 -4.40 5.32
C HIS A 226 21.95 -4.65 3.83
N GLY A 227 21.01 -5.37 3.20
CA GLY A 227 20.96 -5.53 1.76
C GLY A 227 20.14 -4.41 1.10
N CYS A 228 20.57 -4.00 -0.08
CA CYS A 228 19.85 -3.07 -0.93
C CYS A 228 20.19 -3.30 -2.40
N TYR A 229 19.19 -3.55 -3.23
CA TYR A 229 19.34 -3.86 -4.63
C TYR A 229 18.67 -2.84 -5.53
N ARG A 230 19.22 -2.65 -6.71
CA ARG A 230 18.50 -2.06 -7.84
C ARG A 230 18.67 -2.92 -9.08
N THR A 231 17.74 -2.85 -10.01
CA THR A 231 17.92 -3.46 -11.32
C THR A 231 19.12 -2.82 -12.04
N SER A 232 19.80 -3.63 -12.85
CA SER A 232 20.90 -3.17 -13.71
C SER A 232 20.38 -2.17 -14.74
N LEU A 233 21.18 -1.16 -15.05
CA LEU A 233 20.86 -0.15 -16.06
C LEU A 233 21.04 -0.70 -17.47
N PRO A 234 20.34 -0.14 -18.48
CA PRO A 234 20.58 -0.44 -19.88
C PRO A 234 22.07 -0.30 -20.25
N GLY A 235 22.59 -1.25 -21.01
CA GLY A 235 23.99 -1.31 -21.38
C GLY A 235 24.88 -2.18 -20.48
N ASN A 236 24.43 -2.61 -19.32
CA ASN A 236 25.10 -3.60 -18.50
C ASN A 236 24.89 -5.02 -19.07
N LYS A 237 25.91 -5.89 -18.93
CA LYS A 237 25.83 -7.30 -19.36
C LYS A 237 24.71 -8.10 -18.68
N GLU A 238 24.32 -7.69 -17.47
CA GLU A 238 23.28 -8.33 -16.66
C GLU A 238 21.99 -7.49 -16.67
N PHE A 239 21.78 -6.69 -17.73
CA PHE A 239 20.52 -5.92 -17.87
C PHE A 239 19.34 -6.86 -18.01
N TRP A 240 18.31 -6.65 -17.18
CA TRP A 240 17.11 -7.46 -17.20
C TRP A 240 15.90 -6.73 -17.78
N CYS A 241 15.51 -5.60 -17.18
CA CYS A 241 14.32 -4.85 -17.57
C CYS A 241 14.49 -3.35 -17.35
N ASN A 242 14.04 -2.55 -18.31
CA ASN A 242 13.83 -1.12 -18.15
C ASN A 242 12.34 -0.86 -17.97
N PHE A 243 11.96 -0.12 -16.94
CA PHE A 243 10.57 0.14 -16.63
C PHE A 243 10.16 1.47 -17.24
N THR A 244 9.04 1.47 -17.94
CA THR A 244 8.52 2.63 -18.67
C THR A 244 7.00 2.65 -18.58
N GLU A 245 6.39 3.70 -19.10
CA GLU A 245 4.95 3.73 -19.33
C GLU A 245 4.46 2.55 -20.18
N ASN A 246 3.16 2.26 -20.12
CA ASN A 246 2.50 1.12 -20.73
C ASN A 246 2.96 -0.24 -20.16
N MET A 247 3.38 -0.24 -18.90
CA MET A 247 3.72 -1.44 -18.14
C MET A 247 2.83 -1.61 -16.91
N ARG A 248 2.53 -2.87 -16.61
CA ARG A 248 2.06 -3.32 -15.30
C ARG A 248 3.17 -4.15 -14.68
N ILE A 249 3.56 -3.79 -13.46
CA ILE A 249 4.60 -4.48 -12.69
C ILE A 249 3.92 -5.05 -11.45
N GLU A 250 4.08 -6.34 -11.24
CA GLU A 250 3.58 -7.07 -10.07
C GLU A 250 4.76 -7.63 -9.29
N ILE A 251 4.74 -7.47 -7.97
CA ILE A 251 5.81 -7.92 -7.07
C ILE A 251 5.16 -8.66 -5.89
N ARG A 252 5.45 -9.95 -5.75
CA ARG A 252 5.04 -10.71 -4.57
C ARG A 252 6.08 -10.53 -3.48
N PHE A 253 5.66 -9.87 -2.42
CA PHE A 253 6.55 -9.34 -1.40
C PHE A 253 6.01 -9.61 0.01
N LYS A 254 6.93 -9.80 0.94
CA LYS A 254 6.67 -9.95 2.36
C LYS A 254 7.65 -9.08 3.14
N ARG A 255 7.15 -8.18 3.99
CA ARG A 255 7.97 -7.22 4.72
C ARG A 255 8.64 -7.82 5.95
N THR A 256 9.64 -7.09 6.46
CA THR A 256 10.22 -7.30 7.79
C THR A 256 9.15 -7.16 8.88
N PRO A 257 9.02 -8.15 9.80
CA PRO A 257 7.97 -8.15 10.82
C PRO A 257 8.30 -7.31 12.07
N TYR A 258 9.26 -6.39 11.98
CA TYR A 258 9.74 -5.60 13.13
C TYR A 258 9.62 -4.10 12.86
N VAL A 259 9.50 -3.33 13.95
CA VAL A 259 9.52 -1.86 13.92
C VAL A 259 10.92 -1.33 13.60
N GLY A 260 10.99 -0.14 13.04
CA GLY A 260 12.25 0.56 12.73
C GLY A 260 12.84 0.20 11.37
N PHE A 261 12.10 -0.57 10.56
CA PHE A 261 12.46 -0.88 9.18
C PHE A 261 11.53 -0.16 8.21
N ASN A 262 12.10 0.55 7.25
CA ASN A 262 11.40 1.06 6.08
C ASN A 262 11.72 0.16 4.89
N ASP A 263 10.97 -0.91 4.76
CA ASP A 263 11.05 -1.77 3.59
C ASP A 263 10.33 -1.08 2.45
N ALA A 264 11.01 -0.91 1.31
CA ALA A 264 10.51 -0.17 0.18
C ALA A 264 10.69 -0.90 -1.15
N LEU A 265 9.67 -0.76 -2.00
CA LEU A 265 9.66 -1.13 -3.41
C LEU A 265 9.44 0.16 -4.20
N TRP A 266 10.44 0.63 -4.91
CA TRP A 266 10.40 1.95 -5.52
C TRP A 266 11.20 2.05 -6.81
N PHE A 267 10.88 3.06 -7.62
CA PHE A 267 11.48 3.25 -8.92
C PHE A 267 12.08 4.65 -9.01
N MET A 268 13.22 4.77 -9.67
CA MET A 268 13.89 6.03 -9.91
C MET A 268 14.28 6.17 -11.38
N GLY A 269 14.13 7.39 -11.92
CA GLY A 269 14.42 7.68 -13.32
C GLY A 269 15.89 7.54 -13.70
N ASN A 270 16.13 7.01 -14.91
CA ASN A 270 17.45 6.80 -15.51
C ASN A 270 18.05 8.03 -16.20
N ASN A 271 17.38 9.18 -16.17
CA ASN A 271 17.60 10.30 -17.06
C ASN A 271 18.72 11.28 -16.65
N ASN A 272 19.58 10.93 -15.71
CA ASN A 272 20.69 11.75 -15.21
C ASN A 272 20.31 13.13 -14.64
N ARG A 273 19.01 13.46 -14.53
CA ARG A 273 18.58 14.67 -13.82
C ARG A 273 18.77 14.50 -12.33
N PRO A 274 19.06 15.57 -11.57
CA PRO A 274 19.13 15.47 -10.13
C PRO A 274 17.75 15.17 -9.55
N TRP A 275 17.71 14.43 -8.46
CA TRP A 275 16.49 14.20 -7.67
C TRP A 275 15.93 15.55 -7.15
N PRO A 276 14.63 15.79 -7.15
CA PRO A 276 13.54 14.91 -7.60
C PRO A 276 13.11 15.06 -9.07
N LYS A 277 13.84 15.85 -9.85
CA LYS A 277 13.55 16.11 -11.27
C LYS A 277 13.62 14.87 -12.16
N ASN A 278 14.36 13.86 -11.74
CA ASN A 278 14.48 12.60 -12.46
C ASN A 278 13.21 11.72 -12.33
N GLY A 279 12.32 12.04 -11.39
CA GLY A 279 11.13 11.27 -11.08
C GLY A 279 11.39 10.09 -10.17
N GLU A 280 10.49 9.86 -9.21
CA GLU A 280 10.50 8.72 -8.31
C GLU A 280 9.07 8.21 -8.10
N ILE A 281 8.90 6.90 -8.02
CA ILE A 281 7.63 6.22 -7.73
C ILE A 281 7.89 5.25 -6.59
N ASP A 282 7.35 5.52 -5.43
CA ASP A 282 7.40 4.63 -4.29
C ASP A 282 6.14 3.79 -4.28
N LEU A 283 6.20 2.60 -4.88
CA LEU A 283 5.07 1.66 -4.91
C LEU A 283 4.71 1.22 -3.49
N LEU A 284 5.69 1.08 -2.63
CA LEU A 284 5.55 0.70 -1.25
C LEU A 284 6.62 1.34 -0.41
N GLU A 285 6.21 2.02 0.64
CA GLU A 285 6.99 2.33 1.83
C GLU A 285 6.22 1.95 3.09
N ASN A 286 6.94 1.75 4.19
CA ASN A 286 6.31 1.47 5.48
C ASN A 286 6.64 2.57 6.50
N PRO A 287 5.79 3.59 6.62
CA PRO A 287 6.09 4.80 7.36
C PRO A 287 5.92 4.71 8.88
N LYS A 288 5.48 3.62 9.46
CA LYS A 288 4.98 3.70 10.83
C LYS A 288 5.90 3.17 11.90
N LYS A 289 5.94 3.95 13.01
CA LYS A 289 6.57 3.65 14.30
C LYS A 289 5.98 2.44 15.03
N THR A 290 4.91 1.87 14.55
CA THR A 290 4.24 0.72 15.14
C THR A 290 4.04 -0.34 14.07
N LEU A 291 3.89 -1.61 14.47
CA LEU A 291 3.61 -2.76 13.60
C LEU A 291 2.28 -2.63 12.80
N ASN A 292 1.75 -1.42 12.64
CA ASN A 292 0.59 -1.19 11.81
C ASN A 292 0.96 -1.44 10.35
N ASP A 293 0.29 -2.38 9.76
CA ASP A 293 0.43 -2.83 8.40
C ASP A 293 -0.13 -1.79 7.42
N CYS A 294 0.63 -0.70 7.23
CA CYS A 294 0.29 0.39 6.32
C CYS A 294 1.24 0.38 5.12
N ALA A 295 0.70 0.17 3.94
CA ALA A 295 1.40 0.44 2.69
C ALA A 295 1.18 1.90 2.31
N HIS A 296 2.27 2.61 2.02
CA HIS A 296 2.26 4.01 1.62
C HIS A 296 2.82 4.12 0.21
N PHE A 297 2.08 4.79 -0.67
CA PHE A 297 2.48 5.07 -2.04
C PHE A 297 2.83 6.55 -2.16
N THR A 298 3.92 6.87 -2.86
CA THR A 298 4.33 8.27 -3.07
C THR A 298 4.85 8.48 -4.48
N LEU A 299 4.57 9.65 -5.04
CA LEU A 299 5.22 10.18 -6.25
C LEU A 299 6.05 11.39 -5.89
N HIS A 300 7.30 11.44 -6.40
CA HIS A 300 8.16 12.60 -6.30
C HIS A 300 8.57 13.11 -7.67
N SER A 301 8.44 14.42 -7.85
CA SER A 301 8.91 15.16 -9.02
C SER A 301 9.36 16.55 -8.63
N GLU A 302 9.80 17.37 -9.56
CA GLU A 302 10.29 18.73 -9.27
C GLU A 302 9.28 19.55 -8.45
N ASN A 303 8.00 19.42 -8.76
CA ASN A 303 6.92 20.17 -8.11
C ASN A 303 6.15 19.35 -7.05
N HIS A 304 6.46 18.06 -6.91
CA HIS A 304 5.78 17.12 -6.00
C HIS A 304 6.78 16.46 -5.05
N TYR A 305 7.35 17.19 -4.11
CA TYR A 305 8.12 16.58 -3.02
C TYR A 305 8.01 17.40 -1.72
N ALA A 306 8.28 16.79 -0.61
CA ALA A 306 8.05 17.37 0.73
C ALA A 306 8.86 18.65 1.03
N GLY A 307 9.85 18.98 0.22
CA GLY A 307 10.71 20.16 0.40
C GLY A 307 10.30 21.39 -0.44
N VAL A 308 9.24 21.33 -1.23
CA VAL A 308 8.80 22.45 -2.07
C VAL A 308 8.02 23.47 -1.24
N ILE A 309 8.59 24.67 -1.08
CA ILE A 309 7.89 25.79 -0.45
C ILE A 309 6.85 26.32 -1.44
N GLY A 310 5.57 26.22 -1.09
CA GLY A 310 4.44 26.61 -1.95
C GLY A 310 4.07 25.62 -3.04
N GLY A 311 4.73 24.48 -3.11
CA GLY A 311 4.34 23.35 -3.97
C GLY A 311 3.33 22.42 -3.30
N GLY A 312 2.67 21.58 -4.08
CA GLY A 312 1.60 20.67 -3.63
C GLY A 312 2.03 19.54 -2.67
N GLY A 313 3.30 19.52 -2.22
CA GLY A 313 3.83 18.38 -1.45
C GLY A 313 3.98 17.12 -2.32
N SER A 314 4.36 16.00 -1.70
CA SER A 314 4.36 14.70 -2.39
C SER A 314 2.91 14.24 -2.63
N VAL A 315 2.63 13.70 -3.80
CA VAL A 315 1.34 13.06 -4.09
C VAL A 315 1.37 11.69 -3.43
N THR A 316 0.53 11.48 -2.42
CA THR A 316 0.61 10.29 -1.59
C THR A 316 -0.76 9.69 -1.26
N SER A 317 -0.80 8.38 -1.05
CA SER A 317 -1.94 7.67 -0.47
C SER A 317 -1.47 6.48 0.36
N SER A 318 -2.35 5.98 1.21
CA SER A 318 -2.03 4.85 2.10
C SER A 318 -3.20 3.89 2.23
N ILE A 319 -2.88 2.62 2.42
CA ILE A 319 -3.85 1.58 2.77
C ILE A 319 -3.37 0.81 3.99
N ASN A 320 -4.27 0.48 4.90
CA ASN A 320 -3.98 -0.44 5.98
C ASN A 320 -4.27 -1.87 5.51
N LEU A 321 -3.27 -2.73 5.60
CA LEU A 321 -3.39 -4.14 5.26
C LEU A 321 -3.53 -4.96 6.54
N ALA A 322 -4.21 -6.08 6.43
CA ALA A 322 -4.40 -6.97 7.57
C ALA A 322 -3.08 -7.55 8.10
N ASN A 323 -2.11 -7.80 7.23
CA ASN A 323 -0.79 -8.29 7.62
C ASN A 323 0.23 -8.14 6.48
N MET A 324 1.08 -7.13 6.54
CA MET A 324 2.16 -6.95 5.57
C MET A 324 3.30 -7.95 5.74
N SER A 325 3.41 -8.60 6.91
CA SER A 325 4.40 -9.67 7.16
C SER A 325 4.00 -11.02 6.58
N GLN A 326 2.86 -11.10 5.89
CA GLN A 326 2.50 -12.20 5.02
C GLN A 326 2.78 -11.83 3.56
N TRP A 327 2.64 -12.80 2.67
CA TRP A 327 2.78 -12.58 1.24
C TRP A 327 1.66 -11.69 0.72
N ASN A 328 2.03 -10.59 0.05
CA ASN A 328 1.13 -9.67 -0.62
C ASN A 328 1.66 -9.42 -2.04
N ILE A 329 0.77 -9.15 -2.97
CA ILE A 329 1.12 -8.78 -4.35
C ILE A 329 0.89 -7.29 -4.50
N TYR A 330 1.99 -6.53 -4.55
CA TYR A 330 1.98 -5.11 -4.85
C TYR A 330 2.08 -4.93 -6.36
N TRP A 331 1.31 -4.01 -6.93
CA TRP A 331 1.33 -3.78 -8.36
C TRP A 331 1.24 -2.31 -8.72
N LEU A 332 1.87 -1.97 -9.83
CA LEU A 332 1.92 -0.66 -10.45
C LEU A 332 1.42 -0.78 -11.90
N GLU A 333 0.38 -0.03 -12.26
CA GLU A 333 0.01 0.22 -13.64
C GLU A 333 0.47 1.61 -14.05
N TRP A 334 1.25 1.66 -15.08
CA TRP A 334 1.95 2.85 -15.52
C TRP A 334 1.52 3.24 -16.92
N TYR A 335 0.76 4.33 -17.02
CA TYR A 335 0.25 4.87 -18.27
C TYR A 335 0.92 6.21 -18.61
N PRO A 336 0.84 6.70 -19.87
CA PRO A 336 1.39 8.00 -20.24
C PRO A 336 0.75 9.19 -19.52
N ASP A 337 -0.50 9.01 -19.09
CA ASP A 337 -1.34 10.06 -18.50
C ASP A 337 -1.70 9.83 -17.05
N ARG A 338 -1.36 8.68 -16.48
CA ARG A 338 -1.66 8.35 -15.08
C ARG A 338 -0.80 7.22 -14.54
N ILE A 339 -0.74 7.17 -13.22
CA ILE A 339 -0.11 6.09 -12.44
C ILE A 339 -1.14 5.54 -11.47
N VAL A 340 -1.28 4.22 -11.42
CA VAL A 340 -2.21 3.53 -10.52
C VAL A 340 -1.42 2.51 -9.73
N GLY A 341 -1.57 2.51 -8.41
CA GLY A 341 -0.93 1.54 -7.51
C GLY A 341 -1.95 0.74 -6.71
N GLY A 342 -1.63 -0.52 -6.47
CA GLY A 342 -2.51 -1.39 -5.72
C GLY A 342 -1.80 -2.51 -4.98
N VAL A 343 -2.55 -3.23 -4.16
CA VAL A 343 -2.11 -4.40 -3.43
C VAL A 343 -3.25 -5.41 -3.34
N ASN A 344 -2.96 -6.68 -3.58
CA ASN A 344 -3.92 -7.79 -3.49
C ASN A 344 -5.25 -7.51 -4.20
N GLY A 345 -5.20 -6.91 -5.37
CA GLY A 345 -6.41 -6.57 -6.14
C GLY A 345 -7.10 -5.26 -5.73
N GLN A 346 -6.65 -4.57 -4.68
CA GLN A 346 -7.20 -3.28 -4.27
C GLN A 346 -6.34 -2.12 -4.79
N VAL A 347 -6.98 -1.16 -5.46
CA VAL A 347 -6.36 0.13 -5.78
C VAL A 347 -6.27 0.96 -4.51
N TYR A 348 -5.10 1.52 -4.21
CA TYR A 348 -4.96 2.46 -3.10
C TYR A 348 -4.32 3.78 -3.50
N PHE A 349 -3.88 3.88 -4.76
CA PHE A 349 -3.31 5.10 -5.33
C PHE A 349 -3.71 5.26 -6.78
N GLU A 350 -4.11 6.46 -7.17
CA GLU A 350 -4.28 6.86 -8.56
C GLU A 350 -3.97 8.35 -8.68
N HIS A 351 -3.12 8.71 -9.65
CA HIS A 351 -2.80 10.10 -9.96
C HIS A 351 -2.76 10.31 -11.47
N HIS A 352 -3.45 11.35 -11.93
CA HIS A 352 -3.54 11.72 -13.33
C HIS A 352 -2.65 12.92 -13.63
N LYS A 353 -2.02 12.92 -14.82
CA LYS A 353 -1.24 14.02 -15.31
C LYS A 353 -2.09 15.29 -15.35
N GLY A 354 -1.61 16.35 -14.69
CA GLY A 354 -2.28 17.64 -14.64
C GLY A 354 -3.52 17.72 -13.73
N ALA A 355 -3.83 16.67 -12.96
CA ALA A 355 -5.02 16.65 -12.06
C ALA A 355 -4.97 17.75 -10.98
N ASP A 356 -3.80 18.17 -10.56
CA ASP A 356 -3.54 19.20 -9.58
C ASP A 356 -3.14 20.57 -10.20
N GLY A 357 -3.34 20.72 -11.52
CA GLY A 357 -2.90 21.89 -12.28
C GLY A 357 -1.40 21.90 -12.61
N ASN A 358 -0.66 20.86 -12.23
CA ASN A 358 0.77 20.74 -12.46
C ASN A 358 1.07 19.91 -13.70
N THR A 359 1.90 20.43 -14.60
CA THR A 359 2.30 19.75 -15.84
C THR A 359 3.61 18.96 -15.71
N ASP A 360 4.23 18.97 -14.53
CA ASP A 360 5.45 18.21 -14.25
C ASP A 360 5.14 16.71 -14.20
N TRP A 361 5.65 15.97 -15.23
CA TRP A 361 5.37 14.55 -15.40
C TRP A 361 6.62 13.79 -15.85
N PRO A 362 7.62 13.62 -14.97
CA PRO A 362 8.88 12.98 -15.32
C PRO A 362 8.75 11.47 -15.57
N TRP A 363 7.61 10.89 -15.23
CA TRP A 363 7.35 9.45 -15.32
C TRP A 363 7.13 8.94 -16.75
N SER A 364 7.03 9.84 -17.76
CA SER A 364 7.04 9.50 -19.19
C SER A 364 8.42 9.68 -19.84
N ASP A 365 9.51 9.69 -19.05
CA ASP A 365 10.86 9.83 -19.60
C ASP A 365 11.25 8.59 -20.43
N PRO A 366 11.66 8.73 -21.68
CA PRO A 366 11.97 7.61 -22.56
C PRO A 366 13.20 6.81 -22.13
N GLN A 367 14.06 7.35 -21.25
CA GLN A 367 15.17 6.59 -20.67
C GLN A 367 14.69 5.58 -19.64
N GLY A 368 13.44 5.68 -19.20
CA GLY A 368 12.82 4.75 -18.26
C GLY A 368 13.35 4.85 -16.85
N PHE A 369 13.06 3.84 -16.08
CA PHE A 369 13.31 3.77 -14.65
C PHE A 369 13.94 2.44 -14.26
N PHE A 370 14.64 2.44 -13.14
CA PHE A 370 15.12 1.22 -12.48
C PHE A 370 14.37 0.99 -11.18
N LEU A 371 14.12 -0.29 -10.86
CA LEU A 371 13.47 -0.73 -9.64
C LEU A 371 14.50 -0.90 -8.53
N ILE A 372 14.15 -0.49 -7.31
CA ILE A 372 14.98 -0.60 -6.12
C ILE A 372 14.23 -1.38 -5.04
N PHE A 373 14.94 -2.29 -4.38
CA PHE A 373 14.52 -2.96 -3.14
C PHE A 373 15.41 -2.50 -2.03
N SER A 374 14.85 -1.92 -1.00
CA SER A 374 15.64 -1.45 0.13
C SER A 374 14.95 -1.71 1.45
N THR A 375 15.74 -1.97 2.48
CA THR A 375 15.30 -1.93 3.86
C THR A 375 16.07 -0.83 4.57
N GLY A 376 15.38 0.25 4.94
CA GLY A 376 15.97 1.35 5.72
C GLY A 376 15.94 0.99 7.19
N ILE A 377 17.08 1.09 7.89
CA ILE A 377 17.14 0.90 9.34
C ILE A 377 17.15 2.25 10.02
N SER A 378 16.31 2.43 11.03
CA SER A 378 16.30 3.62 11.88
C SER A 378 16.60 3.29 13.34
N THR A 379 17.51 4.05 13.93
CA THR A 379 17.77 4.04 15.38
C THR A 379 17.13 5.24 16.09
N ASN A 380 16.45 6.11 15.34
CA ASN A 380 15.79 7.30 15.87
C ASN A 380 14.29 7.01 16.09
N PRO A 381 13.78 7.07 17.33
CA PRO A 381 12.36 6.83 17.62
C PRO A 381 11.42 7.88 16.99
N ASN A 382 11.96 9.04 16.62
CA ASN A 382 11.20 10.11 15.97
C ASN A 382 11.26 10.05 14.44
N ALA A 383 12.03 9.12 13.87
CA ALA A 383 12.04 8.92 12.43
C ALA A 383 10.76 8.25 11.96
N TRP A 384 10.51 8.36 10.67
CA TRP A 384 9.35 7.80 9.96
C TRP A 384 9.06 6.31 10.29
N PRO A 385 10.02 5.36 10.23
CA PRO A 385 9.75 3.97 10.60
C PRO A 385 9.85 3.69 12.13
N GLY A 386 10.14 4.68 12.97
CA GLY A 386 10.48 4.49 14.38
C GLY A 386 11.92 4.00 14.56
N ALA A 387 12.26 3.55 15.76
CA ALA A 387 13.56 2.94 16.05
C ALA A 387 13.44 1.41 16.05
N ILE A 388 14.49 0.72 15.57
CA ILE A 388 14.62 -0.71 15.75
C ILE A 388 14.77 -1.07 17.24
N ILE A 389 14.25 -2.23 17.62
CA ILE A 389 14.35 -2.80 18.96
C ILE A 389 14.98 -4.18 18.84
N PRO A 390 16.33 -4.29 18.79
CA PRO A 390 17.01 -5.57 18.56
C PRO A 390 16.69 -6.66 19.58
N SER A 391 16.32 -6.28 20.80
CA SER A 391 15.90 -7.25 21.83
C SER A 391 14.59 -7.98 21.51
N GLU A 392 13.78 -7.44 20.60
CA GLU A 392 12.55 -8.08 20.13
C GLU A 392 12.79 -9.09 18.99
N TRP A 393 13.98 -9.09 18.41
CA TRP A 393 14.29 -10.00 17.31
C TRP A 393 14.41 -11.43 17.81
N LYS A 394 13.60 -12.29 17.25
CA LYS A 394 13.66 -13.73 17.58
C LYS A 394 14.93 -14.34 16.98
N LYS A 395 15.56 -15.25 17.71
CA LYS A 395 16.79 -15.93 17.28
C LYS A 395 16.65 -16.68 15.96
N ASP A 396 15.47 -17.19 15.69
CA ASP A 396 15.09 -17.99 14.52
C ASP A 396 14.39 -17.16 13.42
N ALA A 397 14.14 -15.88 13.66
CA ALA A 397 13.49 -14.98 12.73
C ALA A 397 14.25 -13.65 12.64
N MET A 398 15.32 -13.65 11.85
CA MET A 398 16.07 -12.41 11.57
C MET A 398 15.16 -11.36 10.89
N PRO A 399 15.44 -10.06 11.14
CA PRO A 399 14.72 -9.00 10.45
C PRO A 399 15.02 -9.05 8.95
N ALA A 400 14.09 -9.56 8.19
CA ALA A 400 14.24 -9.76 6.75
C ALA A 400 12.94 -9.46 6.01
N MET A 401 13.09 -8.91 4.81
CA MET A 401 12.06 -8.86 3.78
C MET A 401 12.32 -9.95 2.73
N TYR A 402 11.27 -10.33 2.03
CA TYR A 402 11.30 -11.41 1.06
C TYR A 402 10.61 -11.00 -0.23
N ILE A 403 11.19 -11.40 -1.37
CA ILE A 403 10.65 -11.18 -2.70
C ILE A 403 10.62 -12.52 -3.40
N ASP A 404 9.41 -12.99 -3.73
CA ASP A 404 9.19 -14.28 -4.38
C ASP A 404 9.36 -14.16 -5.89
N TRP A 405 8.70 -13.17 -6.48
CA TRP A 405 8.80 -12.90 -7.91
C TRP A 405 8.46 -11.46 -8.29
N ILE A 406 8.91 -11.08 -9.49
CA ILE A 406 8.54 -9.84 -10.17
C ILE A 406 8.05 -10.21 -11.56
N ARG A 407 6.85 -9.77 -11.92
CA ARG A 407 6.23 -10.04 -13.23
C ARG A 407 5.89 -8.73 -13.91
N VAL A 408 6.23 -8.63 -15.18
CA VAL A 408 6.04 -7.42 -15.98
C VAL A 408 5.17 -7.76 -17.17
N TYR A 409 4.14 -6.94 -17.35
CA TYR A 409 3.21 -7.02 -18.47
C TYR A 409 3.24 -5.69 -19.23
N THR A 410 2.86 -5.70 -20.49
CA THR A 410 2.77 -4.52 -21.34
C THR A 410 1.40 -4.36 -21.93
N ASN A 411 0.94 -3.12 -22.03
CA ASN A 411 -0.28 -2.75 -22.74
C ASN A 411 0.12 -1.86 -23.94
N ARG A 412 0.46 -2.46 -25.06
CA ARG A 412 0.88 -1.74 -26.28
C ARG A 412 -0.28 -1.16 -27.07
N ASP A 413 -1.50 -1.59 -26.78
CA ASP A 413 -2.71 -1.15 -27.50
C ASP A 413 -3.39 0.05 -26.81
N TYR A 414 -2.81 0.56 -25.72
CA TYR A 414 -3.32 1.71 -25.00
C TYR A 414 -3.20 2.98 -25.87
N LYS A 415 -4.35 3.57 -26.23
CA LYS A 415 -4.44 4.78 -27.06
C LYS A 415 -4.86 6.04 -26.31
N GLY A 416 -4.70 6.06 -24.98
CA GLY A 416 -5.12 7.20 -24.14
C GLY A 416 -6.60 7.20 -23.76
N GLU A 417 -7.38 6.22 -24.19
CA GLU A 417 -8.74 6.03 -23.73
C GLU A 417 -8.71 5.28 -22.38
N ASN A 418 -9.63 5.62 -21.45
CA ASN A 418 -9.74 4.92 -20.17
C ASN A 418 -9.81 3.41 -20.40
N PRO A 419 -8.80 2.63 -20.00
CA PRO A 419 -8.97 1.19 -20.01
C PRO A 419 -10.20 0.88 -19.16
N PRO A 420 -10.97 -0.15 -19.50
CA PRO A 420 -12.07 -0.55 -18.64
C PRO A 420 -11.50 -0.76 -17.23
N ALA A 421 -12.17 -0.20 -16.22
CA ALA A 421 -11.81 -0.41 -14.82
C ALA A 421 -11.52 -1.90 -14.62
N PRO A 422 -10.41 -2.26 -13.98
CA PRO A 422 -10.06 -3.66 -13.79
C PRO A 422 -11.26 -4.35 -13.15
N LYS A 423 -11.85 -5.29 -13.87
CA LYS A 423 -12.86 -6.18 -13.30
C LYS A 423 -12.08 -7.21 -12.50
N TYR A 424 -11.90 -6.91 -11.24
CA TYR A 424 -11.51 -7.93 -10.28
C TYR A 424 -12.73 -8.86 -10.11
N TYR A 425 -12.55 -10.12 -10.42
CA TYR A 425 -13.55 -11.16 -10.24
C TYR A 425 -13.38 -11.81 -8.89
#